data_32c71e9522ea841feb471c5054de1543
#
_entry.id   32c71e9522ea841feb471c5054de1543
#
_cell.length_a   1.000
_cell.length_b   1.000
_cell.length_c   1.000
_cell.angle_alpha   90.00
_cell.angle_beta   90.00
_cell.angle_gamma   90.00
#
_symmetry.space_group_name_H-M   'P 1'
#
loop_
_entity.id
_entity.type
_entity.pdbx_description
1 polymer ?
#
loop_
_entity_poly.entity_id
_entity_poly.type
_entity_poly.pdbx_seq_one_letter_code
_entity_poly.pdbx_strand_id
1 'polypeptide(L)'
;MHSVGAIAGPTVLVAIVIGSLGCASSATASGDGNALNGTYLATSNGEWARTNDRYQDEATVRSTWTITSTCTTPFDCTGRVTSDAGWSADLHRQNSEWTVKRDIPNWERCDNGVAYPGAQEYRFYPADPSGVVSLSADPTTFIGEDKTTGPSGACGVNQWLVVRMPFKLVKIG
;
A
#
# COMPACT_ATOMS: atom_id res chain seq x y z
N MET A 1 13.13 81.85 53.24
CA MET A 1 11.73 82.13 52.91
C MET A 1 11.41 81.44 51.58
N HIS A 2 10.37 80.76 51.51
CA HIS A 2 9.78 80.06 50.38
C HIS A 2 10.32 78.69 50.08
N SER A 3 9.57 77.75 50.62
CA SER A 3 9.52 76.33 50.36
C SER A 3 8.96 76.04 48.99
N VAL A 4 9.57 75.13 48.22
CA VAL A 4 9.01 74.54 46.98
C VAL A 4 8.82 73.05 47.16
N GLY A 5 7.57 72.68 47.20
CA GLY A 5 7.18 71.27 47.36
C GLY A 5 7.42 70.45 46.08
N ALA A 6 7.99 69.30 46.24
CA ALA A 6 8.17 68.27 45.20
C ALA A 6 6.88 67.39 45.13
N ILE A 7 6.28 67.30 43.96
CA ILE A 7 5.14 66.45 43.68
C ILE A 7 5.72 65.16 43.07
N ALA A 8 5.63 64.03 43.79
CA ALA A 8 5.94 62.71 43.28
C ALA A 8 4.72 62.15 42.51
N GLY A 9 4.88 61.91 41.22
CA GLY A 9 3.89 61.23 40.42
C GLY A 9 4.13 59.70 40.42
N PRO A 10 3.10 58.87 40.45
CA PRO A 10 3.26 57.45 40.40
C PRO A 10 3.53 56.94 38.98
N THR A 11 4.63 56.29 38.82
CA THR A 11 4.99 55.56 37.57
C THR A 11 4.18 54.29 37.48
N VAL A 12 3.25 54.19 36.54
CA VAL A 12 2.51 52.95 36.24
C VAL A 12 3.37 52.11 35.33
N LEU A 13 3.89 51.00 35.84
CA LEU A 13 4.55 49.98 35.07
C LEU A 13 3.47 49.06 34.41
N VAL A 14 3.27 49.23 33.10
CA VAL A 14 2.49 48.29 32.31
C VAL A 14 3.35 47.10 31.96
N ALA A 15 3.11 45.96 32.62
CA ALA A 15 3.71 44.69 32.26
C ALA A 15 2.99 44.12 31.04
N ILE A 16 3.64 44.14 29.88
CA ILE A 16 3.16 43.47 28.67
C ILE A 16 3.51 41.97 28.81
N VAL A 17 2.52 41.15 29.11
CA VAL A 17 2.63 39.70 29.05
C VAL A 17 2.54 39.29 27.58
N ILE A 18 3.68 39.04 26.94
CA ILE A 18 3.75 38.41 25.62
C ILE A 18 3.43 36.91 25.81
N GLY A 19 2.16 36.57 25.61
CA GLY A 19 1.73 35.17 25.53
C GLY A 19 2.35 34.54 24.29
N SER A 20 3.38 33.69 24.47
CA SER A 20 3.86 32.81 23.42
C SER A 20 2.78 31.78 23.12
N LEU A 21 2.07 31.99 21.97
CA LEU A 21 1.28 30.91 21.35
C LEU A 21 2.25 29.83 20.91
N GLY A 22 2.47 28.86 21.76
CA GLY A 22 3.13 27.62 21.41
C GLY A 22 2.28 26.93 20.35
N CYS A 23 2.74 26.91 19.10
CA CYS A 23 2.25 25.98 18.12
C CYS A 23 2.57 24.57 18.65
N ALA A 24 1.57 23.92 19.22
CA ALA A 24 1.64 22.49 19.46
C ALA A 24 1.73 21.82 18.08
N SER A 25 2.95 21.51 17.66
CA SER A 25 3.15 20.59 16.55
C SER A 25 2.52 19.27 17.00
N SER A 26 1.41 18.90 16.37
CA SER A 26 0.86 17.56 16.51
C SER A 26 1.97 16.61 16.09
N ALA A 27 2.59 15.95 17.06
CA ALA A 27 3.45 14.79 16.77
C ALA A 27 2.53 13.74 16.18
N THR A 28 2.46 13.68 14.84
CA THR A 28 1.91 12.53 14.14
C THR A 28 2.79 11.36 14.55
N ALA A 29 2.22 10.43 15.31
CA ALA A 29 2.88 9.20 15.66
C ALA A 29 3.27 8.51 14.35
N SER A 30 4.57 8.29 14.17
CA SER A 30 5.20 7.81 12.95
C SER A 30 4.79 6.37 12.63
N GLY A 31 3.59 6.18 12.11
CA GLY A 31 3.22 4.99 11.35
C GLY A 31 3.75 5.03 9.91
N ASP A 32 4.14 6.21 9.44
CA ASP A 32 4.42 6.47 8.01
C ASP A 32 5.67 5.78 7.46
N GLY A 33 6.64 5.40 8.30
CA GLY A 33 7.84 4.67 7.87
C GLY A 33 7.58 3.28 7.27
N ASN A 34 6.38 2.74 7.43
CA ASN A 34 5.96 1.46 6.86
C ASN A 34 4.93 1.62 5.73
N ALA A 35 4.48 2.84 5.45
CA ALA A 35 3.52 3.11 4.40
C ALA A 35 4.13 2.92 3.01
N LEU A 36 3.39 2.29 2.10
CA LEU A 36 3.77 2.17 0.70
C LEU A 36 3.26 3.40 -0.06
N ASN A 37 4.19 4.22 -0.53
CA ASN A 37 3.86 5.40 -1.32
C ASN A 37 4.83 5.54 -2.50
N GLY A 38 4.31 5.86 -3.68
CA GLY A 38 5.10 6.09 -4.88
C GLY A 38 4.70 5.23 -6.06
N THR A 39 5.61 5.12 -7.03
CA THR A 39 5.42 4.38 -8.27
C THR A 39 6.26 3.11 -8.25
N TYR A 40 5.66 2.01 -8.65
CA TYR A 40 6.25 0.68 -8.58
C TYR A 40 6.06 -0.07 -9.90
N LEU A 41 7.06 -0.87 -10.28
CA LEU A 41 6.93 -1.88 -11.32
C LEU A 41 6.46 -3.19 -10.68
N ALA A 42 5.26 -3.64 -11.04
CA ALA A 42 4.67 -4.91 -10.65
C ALA A 42 4.90 -5.95 -11.75
N THR A 43 5.37 -7.13 -11.36
CA THR A 43 5.63 -8.25 -12.28
C THR A 43 5.08 -9.54 -11.70
N SER A 44 4.14 -10.18 -12.41
CA SER A 44 3.69 -11.55 -12.16
C SER A 44 4.40 -12.45 -13.17
N ASN A 45 5.31 -13.31 -12.70
CA ASN A 45 6.17 -14.11 -13.59
C ASN A 45 5.46 -15.39 -14.04
N GLY A 46 5.03 -15.39 -15.30
CA GLY A 46 4.31 -16.51 -15.91
C GLY A 46 5.18 -17.74 -16.18
N GLU A 47 6.51 -17.61 -16.35
CA GLU A 47 7.43 -18.73 -16.56
C GLU A 47 7.44 -19.73 -15.40
N TRP A 48 7.03 -19.29 -14.21
CA TRP A 48 6.93 -20.09 -12.99
C TRP A 48 5.50 -20.23 -12.50
N ALA A 49 4.55 -20.06 -13.41
CA ALA A 49 3.14 -20.19 -13.07
C ALA A 49 2.78 -21.65 -12.71
N ARG A 50 1.74 -21.76 -11.90
CA ARG A 50 1.11 -23.05 -11.57
C ARG A 50 -0.39 -22.94 -11.80
N THR A 51 -0.91 -23.85 -12.57
CA THR A 51 -2.36 -24.03 -12.77
C THR A 51 -2.81 -25.27 -12.02
N ASN A 52 -3.70 -25.11 -11.03
CA ASN A 52 -4.14 -26.18 -10.13
C ASN A 52 -2.95 -27.00 -9.57
N ASP A 53 -1.93 -26.27 -9.04
CA ASP A 53 -0.70 -26.76 -8.43
C ASP A 53 0.27 -27.53 -9.36
N ARG A 54 0.00 -27.52 -10.68
CA ARG A 54 0.92 -28.06 -11.70
C ARG A 54 1.63 -26.93 -12.41
N TYR A 55 2.92 -27.08 -12.64
CA TYR A 55 3.67 -26.11 -13.46
C TYR A 55 3.08 -26.03 -14.86
N GLN A 56 2.71 -24.87 -15.25
CA GLN A 56 2.19 -24.53 -16.58
C GLN A 56 2.54 -23.08 -16.86
N ASP A 57 3.34 -22.84 -17.89
CA ASP A 57 3.75 -21.51 -18.28
C ASP A 57 2.56 -20.65 -18.68
N GLU A 58 2.54 -19.45 -18.18
CA GLU A 58 1.57 -18.42 -18.50
C GLU A 58 2.28 -17.17 -19.04
N ALA A 59 1.53 -16.24 -19.58
CA ALA A 59 2.10 -14.97 -19.99
C ALA A 59 2.56 -14.17 -18.76
N THR A 60 3.82 -13.73 -18.76
CA THR A 60 4.32 -12.79 -17.73
C THR A 60 3.60 -11.45 -17.86
N VAL A 61 2.99 -10.99 -16.77
CA VAL A 61 2.28 -9.71 -16.70
C VAL A 61 3.15 -8.66 -16.01
N ARG A 62 3.29 -7.50 -16.65
CA ARG A 62 3.96 -6.33 -16.07
C ARG A 62 3.04 -5.14 -16.13
N SER A 63 3.03 -4.35 -15.07
CA SER A 63 2.26 -3.10 -15.00
C SER A 63 2.93 -2.13 -14.02
N THR A 64 2.65 -0.84 -14.22
CA THR A 64 3.08 0.21 -13.31
C THR A 64 1.96 0.49 -12.31
N TRP A 65 2.29 0.42 -11.03
CA TRP A 65 1.36 0.72 -9.94
C TRP A 65 1.71 2.05 -9.29
N THR A 66 0.75 2.94 -9.19
CA THR A 66 0.81 4.09 -8.29
C THR A 66 0.12 3.70 -7.00
N ILE A 67 0.84 3.78 -5.88
CA ILE A 67 0.36 3.37 -4.57
C ILE A 67 0.37 4.57 -3.64
N THR A 68 -0.73 4.71 -2.87
CA THR A 68 -0.83 5.62 -1.74
C THR A 68 -1.37 4.85 -0.55
N SER A 69 -0.73 4.98 0.61
CA SER A 69 -1.20 4.35 1.84
C SER A 69 -0.86 5.16 3.08
N THR A 70 -1.58 4.89 4.15
CA THR A 70 -1.35 5.41 5.49
C THR A 70 -1.40 4.29 6.50
N CYS A 71 -0.63 4.39 7.58
CA CYS A 71 -0.59 3.37 8.62
C CYS A 71 -1.13 3.92 9.94
N THR A 72 -2.07 3.22 10.56
CA THR A 72 -2.56 3.51 11.91
C THR A 72 -1.62 2.96 12.97
N THR A 73 -0.94 1.88 12.66
CA THR A 73 0.11 1.26 13.46
C THR A 73 1.23 0.78 12.53
N PRO A 74 2.42 0.41 13.05
CA PRO A 74 3.48 -0.19 12.22
C PRO A 74 3.08 -1.48 11.49
N PHE A 75 1.96 -2.09 11.88
CA PHE A 75 1.51 -3.39 11.37
C PHE A 75 0.16 -3.34 10.64
N ASP A 76 -0.51 -2.19 10.66
CA ASP A 76 -1.84 -2.02 10.06
C ASP A 76 -1.86 -0.76 9.20
N CYS A 77 -1.93 -0.97 7.89
CA CYS A 77 -1.99 0.10 6.90
C CYS A 77 -3.12 -0.16 5.90
N THR A 78 -3.70 0.94 5.44
CA THR A 78 -4.69 0.92 4.37
C THR A 78 -4.27 1.88 3.27
N GLY A 79 -4.69 1.59 2.05
CA GLY A 79 -4.33 2.40 0.91
C GLY A 79 -5.05 2.01 -0.36
N ARG A 80 -4.51 2.48 -1.47
CA ARG A 80 -5.06 2.21 -2.79
C ARG A 80 -3.94 2.03 -3.81
N VAL A 81 -4.16 1.08 -4.70
CA VAL A 81 -3.36 0.84 -5.90
C VAL A 81 -4.14 1.33 -7.11
N THR A 82 -3.47 2.06 -8.00
CA THR A 82 -3.93 2.37 -9.35
C THR A 82 -2.90 1.85 -10.35
N SER A 83 -3.35 1.00 -11.28
CA SER A 83 -2.51 0.38 -12.30
C SER A 83 -2.68 1.07 -13.64
N ASP A 84 -1.58 1.19 -14.41
CA ASP A 84 -1.61 1.61 -15.83
C ASP A 84 -2.39 0.63 -16.73
N ALA A 85 -2.66 -0.59 -16.24
CA ALA A 85 -3.55 -1.55 -16.88
C ALA A 85 -5.04 -1.19 -16.72
N GLY A 86 -5.40 -0.01 -16.20
CA GLY A 86 -6.76 0.52 -16.17
C GLY A 86 -7.64 0.03 -15.01
N TRP A 87 -7.06 -0.43 -13.91
CA TRP A 87 -7.81 -0.83 -12.73
C TRP A 87 -7.29 -0.15 -11.46
N SER A 88 -8.13 -0.12 -10.44
CA SER A 88 -7.76 0.31 -9.09
C SER A 88 -8.35 -0.62 -8.06
N ALA A 89 -7.65 -0.82 -6.95
CA ALA A 89 -8.08 -1.69 -5.86
C ALA A 89 -7.58 -1.17 -4.51
N ASP A 90 -8.23 -1.61 -3.45
CA ASP A 90 -7.80 -1.30 -2.10
C ASP A 90 -6.55 -2.11 -1.74
N LEU A 91 -5.67 -1.48 -0.98
CA LEU A 91 -4.45 -2.06 -0.45
C LEU A 91 -4.57 -2.16 1.06
N HIS A 92 -4.28 -3.32 1.60
CA HIS A 92 -4.26 -3.56 3.04
C HIS A 92 -2.93 -4.15 3.46
N ARG A 93 -2.45 -3.74 4.63
CA ARG A 93 -1.36 -4.42 5.32
C ARG A 93 -1.85 -4.92 6.66
N GLN A 94 -1.56 -6.17 6.92
CA GLN A 94 -1.74 -6.77 8.23
C GLN A 94 -0.45 -7.49 8.62
N ASN A 95 0.13 -7.09 9.75
CA ASN A 95 1.48 -7.50 10.14
C ASN A 95 2.53 -7.09 9.08
N SER A 96 3.20 -8.02 8.43
CA SER A 96 4.18 -7.77 7.37
C SER A 96 3.63 -8.05 5.95
N GLU A 97 2.42 -8.61 5.85
CA GLU A 97 1.79 -8.96 4.58
C GLU A 97 0.99 -7.80 4.01
N TRP A 98 1.26 -7.45 2.77
CA TRP A 98 0.45 -6.58 1.95
C TRP A 98 -0.48 -7.39 1.06
N THR A 99 -1.73 -6.97 0.94
CA THR A 99 -2.76 -7.65 0.16
C THR A 99 -3.50 -6.67 -0.74
N VAL A 100 -3.67 -7.04 -2.01
CA VAL A 100 -4.54 -6.36 -2.98
C VAL A 100 -5.50 -7.38 -3.56
N LYS A 101 -6.81 -7.08 -3.57
CA LYS A 101 -7.84 -7.95 -4.11
C LYS A 101 -8.64 -7.22 -5.18
N ARG A 102 -8.93 -7.91 -6.28
CA ARG A 102 -9.82 -7.41 -7.34
C ARG A 102 -10.47 -8.55 -8.10
N ASP A 103 -11.55 -8.25 -8.80
CA ASP A 103 -12.14 -9.15 -9.76
C ASP A 103 -11.65 -8.82 -11.18
N ILE A 104 -11.35 -9.87 -11.96
CA ILE A 104 -11.02 -9.75 -13.38
C ILE A 104 -12.25 -10.22 -14.17
N PRO A 105 -12.96 -9.33 -14.84
CA PRO A 105 -14.11 -9.74 -15.65
C PRO A 105 -13.66 -10.62 -16.82
N ASN A 106 -14.48 -11.63 -17.16
CA ASN A 106 -14.25 -12.52 -18.30
C ASN A 106 -12.87 -13.21 -18.31
N TRP A 107 -12.36 -13.56 -17.14
CA TRP A 107 -11.05 -14.15 -16.95
C TRP A 107 -10.98 -15.61 -17.45
N GLU A 108 -11.91 -16.45 -17.00
CA GLU A 108 -12.00 -17.85 -17.41
C GLU A 108 -12.94 -17.97 -18.60
N ARG A 109 -12.38 -18.28 -19.76
CA ARG A 109 -13.13 -18.38 -21.03
C ARG A 109 -13.37 -19.82 -21.39
N CYS A 110 -14.62 -20.17 -21.65
CA CYS A 110 -15.04 -21.50 -22.05
C CYS A 110 -15.14 -21.63 -23.57
N ASP A 111 -15.02 -22.86 -24.09
CA ASP A 111 -15.09 -23.16 -25.51
C ASP A 111 -16.46 -22.79 -26.14
N ASN A 112 -17.51 -22.75 -25.33
CA ASN A 112 -18.85 -22.36 -25.76
C ASN A 112 -19.05 -20.84 -25.83
N GLY A 113 -18.00 -20.04 -25.61
CA GLY A 113 -18.03 -18.57 -25.65
C GLY A 113 -18.49 -17.88 -24.36
N VAL A 114 -18.91 -18.64 -23.34
CA VAL A 114 -19.19 -18.09 -22.00
C VAL A 114 -17.89 -17.76 -21.30
N ALA A 115 -17.90 -16.70 -20.49
CA ALA A 115 -16.74 -16.34 -19.68
C ALA A 115 -17.15 -16.03 -18.23
N TYR A 116 -16.28 -16.38 -17.29
CA TYR A 116 -16.50 -16.20 -15.86
C TYR A 116 -15.44 -15.25 -15.27
N PRO A 117 -15.77 -14.50 -14.21
CA PRO A 117 -14.81 -13.63 -13.55
C PRO A 117 -13.77 -14.46 -12.77
N GLY A 118 -12.57 -13.90 -12.62
CA GLY A 118 -11.54 -14.41 -11.73
C GLY A 118 -11.36 -13.51 -10.52
N ALA A 119 -11.36 -14.07 -9.32
CA ALA A 119 -10.98 -13.37 -8.10
C ALA A 119 -9.45 -13.37 -7.98
N GLN A 120 -8.82 -12.22 -8.19
CA GLN A 120 -7.37 -12.05 -8.10
C GLN A 120 -6.96 -11.49 -6.74
N GLU A 121 -5.95 -12.09 -6.13
CA GLU A 121 -5.34 -11.67 -4.88
C GLU A 121 -3.82 -11.63 -5.05
N TYR A 122 -3.25 -10.44 -4.82
CA TYR A 122 -1.82 -10.27 -4.64
C TYR A 122 -1.50 -10.29 -3.15
N ARG A 123 -0.51 -11.10 -2.76
CA ARG A 123 0.05 -11.12 -1.40
C ARG A 123 1.55 -10.95 -1.49
N PHE A 124 2.10 -9.96 -0.80
CA PHE A 124 3.52 -9.66 -0.91
C PHE A 124 4.10 -9.11 0.38
N TYR A 125 5.40 -9.29 0.55
CA TYR A 125 6.18 -8.97 1.73
C TYR A 125 7.38 -8.12 1.33
N PRO A 126 7.89 -7.25 2.23
CA PRO A 126 9.17 -6.59 2.03
C PRO A 126 10.28 -7.60 1.80
N ALA A 127 11.16 -7.30 0.86
CA ALA A 127 12.30 -8.15 0.53
C ALA A 127 13.55 -7.31 0.30
N ASP A 128 14.71 -7.93 0.49
CA ASP A 128 15.96 -7.36 0.06
C ASP A 128 16.13 -7.47 -1.48
N PRO A 129 17.13 -6.82 -2.08
CA PRO A 129 17.36 -6.89 -3.53
C PRO A 129 17.65 -8.30 -4.05
N SER A 130 18.10 -9.23 -3.20
CA SER A 130 18.34 -10.64 -3.57
C SER A 130 17.05 -11.46 -3.64
N GLY A 131 15.92 -10.90 -3.16
CA GLY A 131 14.63 -11.57 -3.14
C GLY A 131 14.38 -12.41 -1.90
N VAL A 132 15.06 -12.12 -0.81
CA VAL A 132 14.80 -12.72 0.50
C VAL A 132 13.90 -11.78 1.31
N VAL A 133 12.85 -12.32 1.95
CA VAL A 133 11.97 -11.53 2.82
C VAL A 133 12.78 -10.82 3.90
N SER A 134 12.63 -9.51 3.98
CA SER A 134 13.36 -8.66 4.91
C SER A 134 12.42 -7.59 5.47
N LEU A 135 12.47 -7.37 6.77
CA LEU A 135 11.68 -6.36 7.48
C LEU A 135 12.44 -5.02 7.60
N SER A 136 13.25 -4.65 6.60
CA SER A 136 13.96 -3.36 6.61
C SER A 136 12.99 -2.19 6.65
N ALA A 137 13.41 -1.06 7.27
CA ALA A 137 12.57 0.09 7.54
C ALA A 137 12.08 0.85 6.28
N ASP A 138 12.73 0.68 5.14
CA ASP A 138 12.34 1.33 3.86
C ASP A 138 12.60 0.39 2.67
N PRO A 139 11.75 -0.63 2.50
CA PRO A 139 11.93 -1.60 1.44
C PRO A 139 11.57 -0.99 0.08
N THR A 140 12.47 -1.14 -0.89
CA THR A 140 12.22 -0.78 -2.30
C THR A 140 11.77 -1.98 -3.13
N THR A 141 11.85 -3.17 -2.59
CA THR A 141 11.50 -4.44 -3.24
C THR A 141 10.56 -5.24 -2.36
N PHE A 142 9.57 -5.84 -3.01
CA PHE A 142 8.62 -6.77 -2.38
C PHE A 142 8.49 -8.00 -3.26
N ILE A 143 8.30 -9.15 -2.62
CA ILE A 143 8.08 -10.44 -3.30
C ILE A 143 6.85 -11.13 -2.72
N GLY A 144 6.23 -11.97 -3.52
CA GLY A 144 5.04 -12.70 -3.10
C GLY A 144 4.40 -13.53 -4.18
N GLU A 145 3.09 -13.59 -4.17
CA GLU A 145 2.27 -14.38 -5.07
C GLU A 145 1.14 -13.52 -5.66
N ASP A 146 0.89 -13.70 -6.94
CA ASP A 146 -0.33 -13.32 -7.67
C ASP A 146 -1.15 -14.59 -7.87
N LYS A 147 -2.31 -14.67 -7.23
CA LYS A 147 -3.23 -15.79 -7.32
C LYS A 147 -4.55 -15.35 -7.92
N THR A 148 -4.99 -15.99 -8.99
CA THR A 148 -6.33 -15.80 -9.55
C THR A 148 -7.13 -17.10 -9.46
N THR A 149 -8.39 -17.00 -9.02
CA THR A 149 -9.27 -18.15 -8.82
C THR A 149 -10.60 -17.93 -9.56
N GLY A 150 -10.94 -18.83 -10.45
CA GLY A 150 -12.26 -18.90 -11.10
C GLY A 150 -13.32 -19.55 -10.21
N PRO A 151 -14.61 -19.40 -10.51
CA PRO A 151 -15.68 -20.03 -9.75
C PRO A 151 -15.74 -21.54 -10.01
N SER A 152 -16.12 -22.31 -9.00
CA SER A 152 -16.42 -23.73 -9.19
C SER A 152 -17.63 -23.91 -10.11
N GLY A 153 -17.58 -24.90 -10.99
CA GLY A 153 -18.61 -25.15 -12.01
C GLY A 153 -18.45 -24.34 -13.29
N ALA A 154 -17.48 -23.42 -13.35
CA ALA A 154 -17.16 -22.73 -14.59
C ALA A 154 -16.80 -23.73 -15.70
N CYS A 155 -17.19 -23.44 -16.93
CA CYS A 155 -16.96 -24.29 -18.11
C CYS A 155 -17.45 -25.74 -17.96
N GLY A 156 -18.37 -26.01 -17.04
CA GLY A 156 -18.89 -27.36 -16.76
C GLY A 156 -17.94 -28.24 -15.93
N VAL A 157 -16.86 -27.65 -15.39
CA VAL A 157 -15.88 -28.36 -14.57
C VAL A 157 -16.15 -28.08 -13.09
N ASN A 158 -16.45 -29.14 -12.32
CA ASN A 158 -16.73 -28.99 -10.88
C ASN A 158 -15.42 -28.90 -10.06
N GLN A 159 -14.53 -28.02 -10.49
CA GLN A 159 -13.26 -27.70 -9.84
C GLN A 159 -12.95 -26.24 -10.11
N TRP A 160 -12.38 -25.54 -9.14
CA TRP A 160 -11.89 -24.18 -9.33
C TRP A 160 -10.64 -24.19 -10.22
N LEU A 161 -10.63 -23.31 -11.21
CA LEU A 161 -9.40 -22.99 -11.91
C LEU A 161 -8.59 -22.02 -11.04
N VAL A 162 -7.39 -22.40 -10.66
CA VAL A 162 -6.48 -21.58 -9.84
C VAL A 162 -5.18 -21.40 -10.57
N VAL A 163 -4.82 -20.15 -10.88
CA VAL A 163 -3.51 -19.79 -11.43
C VAL A 163 -2.74 -19.03 -10.37
N ARG A 164 -1.48 -19.44 -10.15
CA ARG A 164 -0.55 -18.80 -9.20
C ARG A 164 0.73 -18.43 -9.92
N MET A 165 1.20 -17.21 -9.74
CA MET A 165 2.46 -16.72 -10.30
C MET A 165 3.32 -16.09 -9.21
N PRO A 166 4.64 -16.29 -9.21
CA PRO A 166 5.54 -15.48 -8.39
C PRO A 166 5.34 -13.99 -8.72
N PHE A 167 5.21 -13.19 -7.68
CA PHE A 167 4.98 -11.75 -7.79
C PHE A 167 6.17 -10.97 -7.25
N LYS A 168 6.56 -9.91 -7.97
CA LYS A 168 7.58 -8.95 -7.55
C LYS A 168 7.10 -7.54 -7.78
N LEU A 169 7.32 -6.67 -6.78
CA LEU A 169 7.02 -5.25 -6.84
C LEU A 169 8.31 -4.48 -6.52
N VAL A 170 8.71 -3.56 -7.40
CA VAL A 170 9.95 -2.78 -7.24
C VAL A 170 9.64 -1.30 -7.36
N LYS A 171 10.08 -0.49 -6.41
CA LYS A 171 9.92 0.96 -6.43
C LYS A 171 10.74 1.57 -7.55
N ILE A 172 10.12 2.44 -8.36
CA ILE A 172 10.75 3.12 -9.49
C ILE A 172 10.60 4.65 -9.43
N GLY A 173 9.80 5.16 -8.48
CA GLY A 173 9.61 6.60 -8.29
C GLY A 173 8.85 6.95 -7.00
#